data_0fd2715705504bd8811d6b055be90199
#
_entry.id   0fd2715705504bd8811d6b055be90199
#
_cell.length_a   1.000
_cell.length_b   1.000
_cell.length_c   1.000
_cell.angle_alpha   90.00
_cell.angle_beta   90.00
_cell.angle_gamma   90.00
#
_symmetry.space_group_name_H-M   'P 1'
#
loop_
_entity.id
_entity.type
_entity.pdbx_description
1 polymer ?
#
loop_
_entity_poly.entity_id
_entity_poly.type
_entity_poly.pdbx_seq_one_letter_code
_entity_poly.pdbx_strand_id
1 'polypeptide(L)'
;MHEEIAIACVEAGVRAIYCEKPVAPTVSAGERILAACAESGTLLVFNHQRRFTSVYRQLRDFIRDGGLGPLVSVNVQWGNGRLGNVGTHVFDAVHMLTGQYFASVSGTLDLAGKPDCRGSAFADPGGWGTIRLEGGAMVTVDAADYSKTPWDIRINGREGRALTGLSTVALEYWDGRTETWINEDQQGSGMDVAVREIVAWLDDGTPLDYDAEGAVHVLETIVAFHASHARSSLWVDLPLVGADRELVVNSG
;
A
#
# COMPACT_ATOMS: atom_id res chain seq x y z
N MET A 1 16.35 -10.41 4.53
CA MET A 1 16.89 -10.42 3.13
C MET A 1 16.85 -9.03 2.50
N HIS A 2 15.69 -8.32 2.36
CA HIS A 2 15.68 -6.99 1.72
C HIS A 2 16.57 -5.97 2.46
N GLU A 3 16.53 -5.92 3.79
CA GLU A 3 17.36 -5.01 4.58
C GLU A 3 18.86 -5.21 4.32
N GLU A 4 19.35 -6.43 4.45
CA GLU A 4 20.77 -6.76 4.26
C GLU A 4 21.24 -6.38 2.84
N ILE A 5 20.40 -6.70 1.82
CA ILE A 5 20.73 -6.41 0.43
C ILE A 5 20.70 -4.89 0.17
N ALA A 6 19.66 -4.19 0.66
CA ALA A 6 19.56 -2.75 0.47
C ALA A 6 20.72 -1.99 1.13
N ILE A 7 21.08 -2.36 2.36
CA ILE A 7 22.23 -1.76 3.06
C ILE A 7 23.54 -2.04 2.30
N ALA A 8 23.76 -3.29 1.86
CA ALA A 8 24.94 -3.63 1.06
C ALA A 8 25.01 -2.85 -0.27
N CYS A 9 23.86 -2.61 -0.92
CA CYS A 9 23.80 -1.75 -2.10
C CYS A 9 24.17 -0.31 -1.78
N VAL A 10 23.67 0.24 -0.68
CA VAL A 10 24.06 1.59 -0.21
C VAL A 10 25.56 1.67 0.06
N GLU A 11 26.11 0.69 0.78
CA GLU A 11 27.56 0.63 1.06
C GLU A 11 28.41 0.51 -0.22
N ALA A 12 27.88 -0.15 -1.25
CA ALA A 12 28.52 -0.24 -2.55
C ALA A 12 28.37 1.04 -3.40
N GLY A 13 27.67 2.06 -2.92
CA GLY A 13 27.52 3.37 -3.57
C GLY A 13 26.55 3.37 -4.75
N VAL A 14 25.54 2.49 -4.77
CA VAL A 14 24.49 2.53 -5.81
C VAL A 14 23.65 3.80 -5.63
N ARG A 15 23.28 4.42 -6.75
CA ARG A 15 22.53 5.67 -6.74
C ARG A 15 21.02 5.48 -6.58
N ALA A 16 20.50 4.31 -6.99
CA ALA A 16 19.09 3.99 -6.89
C ALA A 16 18.86 2.50 -6.55
N ILE A 17 17.85 2.22 -5.75
CA ILE A 17 17.40 0.87 -5.41
C ILE A 17 15.92 0.75 -5.79
N TYR A 18 15.60 -0.21 -6.67
CA TYR A 18 14.23 -0.64 -6.94
C TYR A 18 14.01 -1.98 -6.25
N CYS A 19 13.32 -1.93 -5.11
CA CYS A 19 13.17 -3.05 -4.20
C CYS A 19 11.81 -3.72 -4.37
N GLU A 20 11.77 -5.06 -4.31
CA GLU A 20 10.50 -5.78 -4.26
C GLU A 20 9.77 -5.55 -2.92
N LYS A 21 8.44 -5.66 -3.01
CA LYS A 21 7.58 -5.69 -1.83
C LYS A 21 7.46 -7.15 -1.29
N PRO A 22 7.14 -7.35 -0.02
CA PRO A 22 6.96 -6.36 1.03
C PRO A 22 8.30 -5.70 1.43
N VAL A 23 8.20 -4.50 1.97
CA VAL A 23 9.36 -3.65 2.30
C VAL A 23 10.41 -4.39 3.13
N ALA A 24 9.99 -5.00 4.24
CA ALA A 24 10.82 -5.71 5.19
C ALA A 24 9.95 -6.64 6.07
N PRO A 25 10.56 -7.56 6.86
CA PRO A 25 9.80 -8.40 7.77
C PRO A 25 9.30 -7.67 9.02
N THR A 26 9.92 -6.56 9.43
CA THR A 26 9.53 -5.73 10.58
C THR A 26 9.56 -4.25 10.22
N VAL A 27 8.84 -3.43 10.99
CA VAL A 27 8.84 -1.97 10.80
C VAL A 27 10.23 -1.40 11.01
N SER A 28 10.92 -1.79 12.08
CA SER A 28 12.28 -1.31 12.37
C SER A 28 13.28 -1.65 11.26
N ALA A 29 13.13 -2.80 10.59
CA ALA A 29 13.97 -3.13 9.44
C ALA A 29 13.69 -2.21 8.24
N GLY A 30 12.41 -1.90 7.98
CA GLY A 30 12.02 -0.93 6.94
C GLY A 30 12.59 0.46 7.18
N GLU A 31 12.54 0.94 8.41
CA GLU A 31 13.11 2.24 8.81
C GLU A 31 14.64 2.28 8.68
N ARG A 32 15.34 1.18 8.99
CA ARG A 32 16.79 1.12 8.76
C ARG A 32 17.15 1.22 7.29
N ILE A 33 16.35 0.60 6.40
CA ILE A 33 16.52 0.76 4.94
C ILE A 33 16.33 2.23 4.55
N LEU A 34 15.24 2.87 5.02
CA LEU A 34 14.98 4.29 4.74
C LEU A 34 16.13 5.17 5.21
N ALA A 35 16.59 5.01 6.45
CA ALA A 35 17.66 5.80 7.03
C ALA A 35 18.96 5.66 6.23
N ALA A 36 19.38 4.43 5.91
CA ALA A 36 20.59 4.19 5.13
C ALA A 36 20.53 4.84 3.74
N CYS A 37 19.38 4.74 3.05
CA CYS A 37 19.21 5.37 1.74
C CYS A 37 19.18 6.90 1.84
N ALA A 38 18.53 7.47 2.86
CA ALA A 38 18.47 8.92 3.08
C ALA A 38 19.86 9.50 3.39
N GLU A 39 20.64 8.85 4.26
CA GLU A 39 21.98 9.27 4.64
C GLU A 39 22.96 9.26 3.45
N SER A 40 22.81 8.31 2.53
CA SER A 40 23.67 8.18 1.33
C SER A 40 23.18 9.00 0.13
N GLY A 41 21.94 9.50 0.16
CA GLY A 41 21.30 10.11 -1.00
C GLY A 41 20.90 9.10 -2.09
N THR A 42 20.79 7.83 -1.74
CA THR A 42 20.32 6.76 -2.64
C THR A 42 18.81 6.84 -2.81
N LEU A 43 18.33 6.92 -4.05
CA LEU A 43 16.91 6.84 -4.36
C LEU A 43 16.40 5.44 -4.00
N LEU A 44 15.33 5.38 -3.18
CA LEU A 44 14.68 4.13 -2.81
C LEU A 44 13.25 4.09 -3.35
N VAL A 45 12.94 3.06 -4.11
CA VAL A 45 11.61 2.81 -4.68
C VAL A 45 11.22 1.36 -4.39
N PHE A 46 10.06 1.16 -3.75
CA PHE A 46 9.48 -0.18 -3.59
C PHE A 46 8.48 -0.46 -4.72
N ASN A 47 8.40 -1.71 -5.16
CA ASN A 47 7.55 -2.11 -6.30
C ASN A 47 6.04 -2.11 -5.97
N HIS A 48 5.51 -0.96 -5.61
CA HIS A 48 4.06 -0.69 -5.54
C HIS A 48 3.59 -0.17 -6.90
N GLN A 49 3.48 -1.05 -7.87
CA GLN A 49 3.29 -0.73 -9.29
C GLN A 49 2.10 0.18 -9.61
N ARG A 50 1.07 0.24 -8.75
CA ARG A 50 -0.10 1.12 -8.96
C ARG A 50 0.25 2.60 -8.90
N ARG A 51 1.27 2.97 -8.16
CA ARG A 51 1.80 4.34 -8.14
C ARG A 51 2.29 4.83 -9.51
N PHE A 52 2.60 3.89 -10.40
CA PHE A 52 3.11 4.15 -11.73
C PHE A 52 2.07 3.89 -12.85
N THR A 53 0.82 3.65 -12.49
CA THR A 53 -0.27 3.42 -13.44
C THR A 53 -1.02 4.72 -13.69
N SER A 54 -1.20 5.11 -14.96
CA SER A 54 -1.77 6.42 -15.34
C SER A 54 -3.15 6.66 -14.76
N VAL A 55 -4.04 5.67 -14.81
CA VAL A 55 -5.42 5.80 -14.32
C VAL A 55 -5.47 5.99 -12.79
N TYR A 56 -4.51 5.41 -12.04
CA TYR A 56 -4.41 5.63 -10.59
C TYR A 56 -3.88 7.03 -10.26
N ARG A 57 -2.89 7.51 -11.01
CA ARG A 57 -2.39 8.89 -10.87
C ARG A 57 -3.47 9.91 -11.22
N GLN A 58 -4.21 9.67 -12.29
CA GLN A 58 -5.36 10.50 -12.67
C GLN A 58 -6.41 10.55 -11.55
N LEU A 59 -6.73 9.40 -10.94
CA LEU A 59 -7.69 9.34 -9.83
C LEU A 59 -7.16 10.07 -8.59
N ARG A 60 -5.89 9.88 -8.24
CA ARG A 60 -5.26 10.61 -7.14
C ARG A 60 -5.39 12.11 -7.32
N ASP A 61 -5.03 12.61 -8.49
CA ASP A 61 -5.07 14.03 -8.79
C ASP A 61 -6.51 14.56 -8.77
N PHE A 62 -7.45 13.81 -9.33
CA PHE A 62 -8.87 14.13 -9.30
C PHE A 62 -9.42 14.21 -7.86
N ILE A 63 -9.06 13.27 -6.97
CA ILE A 63 -9.48 13.29 -5.55
C ILE A 63 -8.85 14.48 -4.84
N ARG A 64 -7.54 14.72 -5.02
CA ARG A 64 -6.82 15.84 -4.43
C ARG A 64 -7.43 17.18 -4.82
N ASP A 65 -7.85 17.31 -6.08
CA ASP A 65 -8.45 18.53 -6.63
C ASP A 65 -9.95 18.68 -6.26
N GLY A 66 -10.47 17.78 -5.41
CA GLY A 66 -11.83 17.86 -4.85
C GLY A 66 -12.93 17.21 -5.68
N GLY A 67 -12.59 16.41 -6.69
CA GLY A 67 -13.54 15.82 -7.63
C GLY A 67 -14.61 14.91 -7.02
N LEU A 68 -14.38 14.36 -5.82
CA LEU A 68 -15.37 13.63 -5.04
C LEU A 68 -15.94 14.44 -3.86
N GLY A 69 -15.52 15.70 -3.69
CA GLY A 69 -15.75 16.46 -2.46
C GLY A 69 -14.98 15.87 -1.26
N PRO A 70 -15.24 16.34 -0.04
CA PRO A 70 -14.62 15.82 1.17
C PRO A 70 -14.80 14.30 1.31
N LEU A 71 -13.71 13.60 1.60
CA LEU A 71 -13.73 12.15 1.77
C LEU A 71 -14.56 11.74 2.99
N VAL A 72 -15.35 10.68 2.85
CA VAL A 72 -16.25 10.15 3.88
C VAL A 72 -15.78 8.79 4.37
N SER A 73 -15.51 7.87 3.46
CA SER A 73 -15.06 6.52 3.79
C SER A 73 -14.36 5.86 2.61
N VAL A 74 -13.58 4.83 2.92
CA VAL A 74 -12.98 3.93 1.92
C VAL A 74 -13.39 2.49 2.26
N ASN A 75 -13.73 1.71 1.24
CA ASN A 75 -13.97 0.28 1.39
C ASN A 75 -12.98 -0.46 0.50
N VAL A 76 -12.26 -1.41 1.06
CA VAL A 76 -11.34 -2.25 0.32
C VAL A 76 -11.70 -3.71 0.48
N GLN A 77 -11.62 -4.46 -0.62
CA GLN A 77 -11.85 -5.89 -0.60
C GLN A 77 -10.93 -6.62 -1.56
N TRP A 78 -10.53 -7.83 -1.20
CA TRP A 78 -9.87 -8.77 -2.10
C TRP A 78 -10.01 -10.20 -1.60
N GLY A 79 -9.99 -11.17 -2.51
CA GLY A 79 -9.98 -12.59 -2.19
C GLY A 79 -8.57 -13.13 -1.99
N ASN A 80 -8.51 -14.34 -1.47
CA ASN A 80 -7.29 -15.11 -1.21
C ASN A 80 -6.36 -14.56 -0.12
N GLY A 81 -6.89 -13.76 0.79
CA GLY A 81 -6.16 -13.30 1.98
C GLY A 81 -4.84 -12.60 1.69
N ARG A 82 -3.82 -12.91 2.47
CA ARG A 82 -2.44 -12.41 2.34
C ARG A 82 -2.35 -10.89 2.52
N LEU A 83 -2.58 -10.44 3.75
CA LEU A 83 -2.47 -9.04 4.13
C LEU A 83 -1.12 -8.42 3.74
N GLY A 84 -0.03 -9.14 3.97
CA GLY A 84 1.31 -8.66 3.64
C GLY A 84 1.60 -8.66 2.14
N ASN A 85 1.29 -9.73 1.43
CA ASN A 85 1.64 -9.86 0.00
C ASN A 85 0.68 -9.11 -0.94
N VAL A 86 -0.63 -9.20 -0.70
CA VAL A 86 -1.66 -8.55 -1.51
C VAL A 86 -2.08 -7.23 -0.88
N GLY A 87 -2.35 -7.23 0.43
CA GLY A 87 -2.80 -6.05 1.16
C GLY A 87 -1.81 -4.89 1.09
N THR A 88 -0.50 -5.15 1.01
CA THR A 88 0.50 -4.09 0.81
C THR A 88 0.19 -3.22 -0.42
N HIS A 89 -0.25 -3.83 -1.52
CA HIS A 89 -0.64 -3.08 -2.72
C HIS A 89 -1.95 -2.30 -2.55
N VAL A 90 -2.89 -2.84 -1.76
CA VAL A 90 -4.18 -2.20 -1.52
C VAL A 90 -4.02 -1.01 -0.60
N PHE A 91 -3.31 -1.17 0.51
CA PHE A 91 -3.07 -0.08 1.47
C PHE A 91 -2.18 1.02 0.87
N ASP A 92 -1.17 0.65 0.09
CA ASP A 92 -0.37 1.62 -0.64
C ASP A 92 -1.22 2.44 -1.63
N ALA A 93 -2.12 1.78 -2.35
CA ALA A 93 -3.04 2.48 -3.24
C ALA A 93 -4.01 3.41 -2.47
N VAL A 94 -4.54 2.98 -1.32
CA VAL A 94 -5.38 3.84 -0.47
C VAL A 94 -4.59 5.06 0.01
N HIS A 95 -3.38 4.86 0.54
CA HIS A 95 -2.50 5.95 0.97
C HIS A 95 -2.24 6.94 -0.18
N MET A 96 -1.82 6.44 -1.34
CA MET A 96 -1.57 7.26 -2.53
C MET A 96 -2.82 8.04 -2.97
N LEU A 97 -3.98 7.38 -3.06
CA LEU A 97 -5.21 7.98 -3.59
C LEU A 97 -5.82 9.00 -2.64
N THR A 98 -5.70 8.78 -1.33
CA THR A 98 -6.26 9.70 -0.32
C THR A 98 -5.29 10.79 0.09
N GLY A 99 -3.98 10.59 -0.12
CA GLY A 99 -2.92 11.47 0.39
C GLY A 99 -2.85 11.49 1.92
N GLN A 100 -3.41 10.47 2.61
CA GLN A 100 -3.51 10.43 4.06
C GLN A 100 -2.78 9.23 4.64
N TYR A 101 -2.15 9.42 5.79
CA TYR A 101 -1.59 8.34 6.59
C TYR A 101 -2.69 7.64 7.41
N PHE A 102 -2.44 6.40 7.78
CA PHE A 102 -3.29 5.62 8.66
C PHE A 102 -2.96 5.98 10.11
N ALA A 103 -3.97 6.30 10.91
CA ALA A 103 -3.79 6.76 12.29
C ALA A 103 -3.99 5.63 13.32
N SER A 104 -4.83 4.66 13.02
CA SER A 104 -5.04 3.50 13.90
C SER A 104 -5.75 2.35 13.17
N VAL A 105 -5.54 1.13 13.67
CA VAL A 105 -6.06 -0.12 13.10
C VAL A 105 -6.79 -0.93 14.16
N SER A 106 -7.95 -1.48 13.80
CA SER A 106 -8.63 -2.55 14.55
C SER A 106 -8.92 -3.69 13.58
N GLY A 107 -8.31 -4.86 13.79
CA GLY A 107 -8.36 -5.96 12.85
C GLY A 107 -8.34 -7.35 13.46
N THR A 108 -8.89 -8.29 12.72
CA THR A 108 -8.89 -9.73 13.03
C THR A 108 -8.29 -10.47 11.84
N LEU A 109 -7.35 -11.40 12.11
CA LEU A 109 -6.78 -12.25 11.08
C LEU A 109 -7.66 -13.46 10.80
N ASP A 110 -7.75 -13.85 9.54
CA ASP A 110 -8.39 -15.10 9.12
C ASP A 110 -7.37 -16.25 9.23
N LEU A 111 -7.41 -16.93 10.37
CA LEU A 111 -6.53 -18.07 10.67
C LEU A 111 -7.17 -19.42 10.30
N ALA A 112 -8.15 -19.45 9.39
CA ALA A 112 -8.91 -20.64 9.05
C ALA A 112 -8.10 -21.79 8.41
N GLY A 113 -6.79 -21.68 8.41
CA GLY A 113 -5.88 -22.81 8.18
C GLY A 113 -5.58 -23.13 6.72
N LYS A 114 -5.73 -22.18 5.81
CA LYS A 114 -5.25 -22.38 4.44
C LYS A 114 -3.72 -22.27 4.40
N PRO A 115 -3.01 -23.31 3.92
CA PRO A 115 -1.58 -23.20 3.70
C PRO A 115 -1.26 -22.09 2.69
N ASP A 116 -0.22 -21.30 2.95
CA ASP A 116 0.24 -20.33 1.99
C ASP A 116 0.67 -21.03 0.69
N CYS A 117 0.23 -20.51 -0.45
CA CYS A 117 0.55 -21.09 -1.76
C CYS A 117 2.05 -21.06 -2.10
N ARG A 118 2.83 -20.26 -1.36
CA ARG A 118 4.30 -20.14 -1.50
C ARG A 118 5.07 -21.16 -0.64
N GLY A 119 4.37 -21.90 0.21
CA GLY A 119 4.96 -22.95 1.05
C GLY A 119 4.94 -22.63 2.55
N SER A 120 5.34 -23.60 3.36
CA SER A 120 5.25 -23.56 4.83
C SER A 120 6.16 -22.53 5.53
N ALA A 121 7.08 -21.91 4.79
CA ALA A 121 7.93 -20.83 5.33
C ALA A 121 7.18 -19.50 5.43
N PHE A 122 6.01 -19.39 4.81
CA PHE A 122 5.19 -18.19 4.79
C PHE A 122 3.95 -18.38 5.66
N ALA A 123 3.57 -17.32 6.39
CA ALA A 123 2.36 -17.24 7.17
C ALA A 123 1.77 -15.85 6.98
N ASP A 124 0.96 -15.69 5.93
CA ASP A 124 0.41 -14.42 5.50
C ASP A 124 -1.12 -14.52 5.39
N PRO A 125 -1.82 -14.50 6.54
CA PRO A 125 -3.28 -14.65 6.57
C PRO A 125 -3.97 -13.45 5.92
N GLY A 126 -5.21 -13.66 5.51
CA GLY A 126 -6.17 -12.60 5.27
C GLY A 126 -6.72 -12.03 6.58
N GLY A 127 -7.78 -11.23 6.47
CA GLY A 127 -8.43 -10.69 7.67
C GLY A 127 -9.50 -9.65 7.35
N TRP A 128 -10.11 -9.19 8.43
CA TRP A 128 -11.13 -8.15 8.41
C TRP A 128 -10.76 -7.04 9.38
N GLY A 129 -11.14 -5.82 9.07
CA GLY A 129 -10.87 -4.73 10.01
C GLY A 129 -11.35 -3.38 9.57
N THR A 130 -11.00 -2.42 10.40
CA THR A 130 -11.20 -0.99 10.14
C THR A 130 -9.91 -0.23 10.44
N ILE A 131 -9.64 0.77 9.61
CA ILE A 131 -8.51 1.67 9.78
C ILE A 131 -9.06 3.10 9.85
N ARG A 132 -8.52 3.92 10.73
CA ARG A 132 -8.81 5.36 10.75
C ARG A 132 -7.72 6.08 9.98
N LEU A 133 -8.10 6.95 9.04
CA LEU A 133 -7.19 7.89 8.39
C LEU A 133 -6.96 9.12 9.28
N GLU A 134 -5.84 9.81 9.14
CA GLU A 134 -5.55 11.05 9.89
C GLU A 134 -6.62 12.12 9.71
N GLY A 135 -7.21 12.24 8.52
CA GLY A 135 -8.34 13.13 8.24
C GLY A 135 -9.68 12.69 8.81
N GLY A 136 -9.72 11.58 9.56
CA GLY A 136 -10.91 11.06 10.26
C GLY A 136 -11.80 10.14 9.43
N ALA A 137 -11.59 9.99 8.13
CA ALA A 137 -12.32 9.02 7.33
C ALA A 137 -11.94 7.59 7.73
N MET A 138 -12.89 6.65 7.57
CA MET A 138 -12.70 5.25 7.93
C MET A 138 -12.47 4.40 6.69
N VAL A 139 -11.52 3.46 6.78
CA VAL A 139 -11.32 2.40 5.79
C VAL A 139 -11.87 1.11 6.36
N THR A 140 -12.75 0.42 5.63
CA THR A 140 -13.17 -0.96 5.94
C THR A 140 -12.39 -1.93 5.09
N VAL A 141 -11.95 -3.03 5.68
CA VAL A 141 -11.12 -4.05 5.04
C VAL A 141 -11.85 -5.39 5.08
N ASP A 142 -12.01 -6.01 3.90
CA ASP A 142 -12.50 -7.37 3.73
C ASP A 142 -11.51 -8.16 2.86
N ALA A 143 -10.70 -8.99 3.51
CA ALA A 143 -9.64 -9.77 2.90
C ALA A 143 -9.71 -11.25 3.31
N ALA A 144 -10.91 -11.84 3.21
CA ALA A 144 -11.14 -13.23 3.60
C ALA A 144 -10.29 -14.20 2.78
N ASP A 145 -9.66 -15.17 3.43
CA ASP A 145 -8.67 -16.04 2.81
C ASP A 145 -9.24 -16.99 1.75
N TYR A 146 -10.45 -17.46 1.88
CA TYR A 146 -11.05 -18.41 0.94
C TYR A 146 -12.06 -17.78 -0.03
N SER A 147 -12.15 -16.47 -0.06
CA SER A 147 -13.11 -15.79 -0.94
C SER A 147 -12.59 -15.73 -2.38
N LYS A 148 -13.53 -15.58 -3.31
CA LYS A 148 -13.25 -15.21 -4.71
C LYS A 148 -13.64 -13.76 -4.97
N THR A 149 -13.71 -12.95 -3.92
CA THR A 149 -14.04 -11.54 -3.99
C THR A 149 -13.09 -10.84 -4.94
N PRO A 150 -13.58 -10.10 -5.92
CA PRO A 150 -12.72 -9.32 -6.79
C PRO A 150 -11.99 -8.24 -5.99
N TRP A 151 -10.78 -7.93 -6.44
CA TRP A 151 -10.00 -6.85 -5.87
C TRP A 151 -10.64 -5.51 -6.26
N ASP A 152 -11.02 -4.71 -5.27
CA ASP A 152 -11.47 -3.34 -5.49
C ASP A 152 -11.12 -2.40 -4.33
N ILE A 153 -11.05 -1.09 -4.64
CA ILE A 153 -11.02 0.00 -3.68
C ILE A 153 -12.17 0.93 -4.05
N ARG A 154 -13.07 1.16 -3.11
CA ARG A 154 -14.17 2.12 -3.23
C ARG A 154 -13.91 3.32 -2.33
N ILE A 155 -13.80 4.50 -2.92
CA ILE A 155 -13.57 5.76 -2.22
C ILE A 155 -14.86 6.58 -2.31
N ASN A 156 -15.46 6.89 -1.16
CA ASN A 156 -16.69 7.66 -1.09
C ASN A 156 -16.38 9.08 -0.62
N GLY A 157 -16.86 10.04 -1.37
CA GLY A 157 -16.86 11.47 -1.02
C GLY A 157 -18.26 12.02 -0.89
N ARG A 158 -18.39 13.29 -0.53
CA ARG A 158 -19.69 13.94 -0.37
C ARG A 158 -20.40 14.22 -1.69
N GLU A 159 -19.68 14.24 -2.81
CA GLU A 159 -20.24 14.56 -4.13
C GLU A 159 -20.33 13.34 -5.05
N GLY A 160 -19.66 12.24 -4.71
CA GLY A 160 -19.65 11.04 -5.51
C GLY A 160 -18.75 9.96 -4.92
N ARG A 161 -18.54 8.90 -5.70
CA ARG A 161 -17.62 7.83 -5.36
C ARG A 161 -16.79 7.38 -6.55
N ALA A 162 -15.62 6.85 -6.26
CA ALA A 162 -14.77 6.13 -7.21
C ALA A 162 -14.70 4.65 -6.84
N LEU A 163 -14.79 3.76 -7.83
CA LEU A 163 -14.53 2.33 -7.69
C LEU A 163 -13.35 1.98 -8.60
N THR A 164 -12.27 1.46 -8.02
CA THR A 164 -11.10 1.05 -8.81
C THR A 164 -11.05 -0.46 -8.97
N GLY A 165 -10.82 -0.91 -10.20
CA GLY A 165 -10.34 -2.25 -10.49
C GLY A 165 -8.82 -2.26 -10.73
N LEU A 166 -8.32 -3.31 -11.39
CA LEU A 166 -6.88 -3.39 -11.72
C LEU A 166 -6.47 -2.37 -12.80
N SER A 167 -7.35 -2.09 -13.75
CA SER A 167 -7.08 -1.24 -14.92
C SER A 167 -8.19 -0.25 -15.26
N THR A 168 -9.18 -0.10 -14.38
CA THR A 168 -10.35 0.76 -14.61
C THR A 168 -10.68 1.54 -13.35
N VAL A 169 -11.27 2.72 -13.56
CA VAL A 169 -11.90 3.54 -12.52
C VAL A 169 -13.30 3.88 -12.99
N ALA A 170 -14.30 3.53 -12.18
CA ALA A 170 -15.67 4.00 -12.38
C ALA A 170 -15.98 5.11 -11.38
N LEU A 171 -16.49 6.23 -11.88
CA LEU A 171 -16.95 7.36 -11.07
C LEU A 171 -18.48 7.41 -11.11
N GLU A 172 -19.08 7.59 -9.96
CA GLU A 172 -20.52 7.79 -9.80
C GLU A 172 -20.76 9.02 -8.95
N TYR A 173 -21.45 10.00 -9.49
CA TYR A 173 -21.80 11.24 -8.79
C TYR A 173 -23.21 11.16 -8.21
N TRP A 174 -23.43 11.81 -7.08
CA TRP A 174 -24.77 11.78 -6.44
C TRP A 174 -25.84 12.56 -7.21
N ASP A 175 -25.46 13.32 -8.24
CA ASP A 175 -26.36 13.93 -9.20
C ASP A 175 -26.79 12.99 -10.35
N GLY A 176 -26.32 11.74 -10.34
CA GLY A 176 -26.64 10.70 -11.31
C GLY A 176 -25.69 10.60 -12.51
N ARG A 177 -24.69 11.46 -12.64
CA ARG A 177 -23.64 11.31 -13.66
C ARG A 177 -22.74 10.12 -13.35
N THR A 178 -22.24 9.50 -14.39
CA THR A 178 -21.26 8.41 -14.29
C THR A 178 -20.16 8.59 -15.33
N GLU A 179 -18.95 8.19 -14.98
CA GLU A 179 -17.79 8.17 -15.88
C GLU A 179 -17.03 6.86 -15.71
N THR A 180 -16.34 6.42 -16.75
CA THR A 180 -15.43 5.27 -16.67
C THR A 180 -14.12 5.64 -17.34
N TRP A 181 -13.03 5.48 -16.58
CA TRP A 181 -11.67 5.65 -17.09
C TRP A 181 -11.01 4.28 -17.25
N ILE A 182 -10.27 4.12 -18.32
CA ILE A 182 -9.54 2.88 -18.63
C ILE A 182 -8.06 3.21 -18.63
N ASN A 183 -7.26 2.32 -18.09
CA ASN A 183 -5.81 2.46 -18.18
C ASN A 183 -5.36 2.31 -19.63
N GLU A 184 -4.91 3.40 -20.22
CA GLU A 184 -4.42 3.48 -21.60
C GLU A 184 -2.88 3.45 -21.67
N ASP A 185 -2.20 2.91 -20.64
CA ASP A 185 -0.75 2.84 -20.62
C ASP A 185 -0.22 2.00 -21.78
N GLN A 186 0.00 2.64 -22.91
CA GLN A 186 0.64 2.05 -24.09
C GLN A 186 2.14 1.78 -23.88
N GLN A 187 2.68 2.22 -22.74
CA GLN A 187 4.11 2.18 -22.43
C GLN A 187 4.54 0.97 -21.59
N GLY A 188 3.67 -0.01 -21.41
CA GLY A 188 3.96 -1.20 -20.61
C GLY A 188 3.28 -1.22 -19.23
N SER A 189 3.73 -2.12 -18.37
CA SER A 189 3.23 -2.25 -17.00
C SER A 189 3.67 -1.08 -16.10
N GLY A 190 3.05 -0.94 -14.92
CA GLY A 190 3.52 0.02 -13.91
C GLY A 190 4.99 -0.18 -13.54
N MET A 191 5.51 -1.42 -13.61
CA MET A 191 6.95 -1.67 -13.39
C MET A 191 7.82 -1.08 -14.51
N ASP A 192 7.38 -1.16 -15.77
CA ASP A 192 8.13 -0.56 -16.89
C ASP A 192 8.15 0.96 -16.77
N VAL A 193 7.04 1.58 -16.29
CA VAL A 193 6.99 3.02 -16.01
C VAL A 193 7.95 3.37 -14.87
N ALA A 194 7.91 2.61 -13.76
CA ALA A 194 8.80 2.82 -12.62
C ALA A 194 10.28 2.81 -13.04
N VAL A 195 10.69 1.80 -13.82
CA VAL A 195 12.07 1.69 -14.28
C VAL A 195 12.47 2.88 -15.16
N ARG A 196 11.59 3.32 -16.08
CA ARG A 196 11.87 4.50 -16.92
C ARG A 196 12.03 5.78 -16.09
N GLU A 197 11.17 5.99 -15.09
CA GLU A 197 11.26 7.16 -14.23
C GLU A 197 12.49 7.13 -13.34
N ILE A 198 12.90 5.97 -12.83
CA ILE A 198 14.16 5.80 -12.10
C ILE A 198 15.36 6.09 -13.00
N VAL A 199 15.34 5.61 -14.25
CA VAL A 199 16.42 5.91 -15.22
C VAL A 199 16.48 7.40 -15.54
N ALA A 200 15.35 8.06 -15.76
CA ALA A 200 15.32 9.52 -15.98
C ALA A 200 15.88 10.29 -14.77
N TRP A 201 15.53 9.85 -13.54
CA TRP A 201 16.13 10.42 -12.33
C TRP A 201 17.65 10.22 -12.29
N LEU A 202 18.15 9.03 -12.69
CA LEU A 202 19.59 8.74 -12.73
C LEU A 202 20.34 9.55 -13.79
N ASP A 203 19.72 9.78 -14.95
CA ASP A 203 20.36 10.41 -16.12
C ASP A 203 20.41 11.93 -16.00
N ASP A 204 19.33 12.56 -15.64
CA ASP A 204 19.20 14.02 -15.66
C ASP A 204 18.61 14.65 -14.39
N GLY A 205 18.30 13.84 -13.36
CA GLY A 205 17.74 14.31 -12.10
C GLY A 205 16.25 14.65 -12.18
N THR A 206 15.52 14.17 -13.20
CA THR A 206 14.07 14.35 -13.29
C THR A 206 13.41 13.87 -11.99
N PRO A 207 12.63 14.71 -11.27
CA PRO A 207 12.02 14.33 -10.01
C PRO A 207 11.10 13.12 -10.17
N LEU A 208 11.23 12.14 -9.27
CA LEU A 208 10.35 10.97 -9.20
C LEU A 208 9.32 11.19 -8.10
N ASP A 209 8.04 11.14 -8.47
CA ASP A 209 6.93 11.27 -7.53
C ASP A 209 6.69 9.93 -6.82
N TYR A 210 7.49 9.67 -5.80
CA TYR A 210 7.43 8.45 -5.00
C TYR A 210 7.65 8.74 -3.51
N ASP A 211 6.87 8.07 -2.67
CA ASP A 211 6.91 8.18 -1.22
C ASP A 211 7.39 6.85 -0.62
N ALA A 212 8.68 6.76 -0.32
CA ALA A 212 9.28 5.59 0.31
C ALA A 212 8.90 5.46 1.79
N GLU A 213 8.68 6.57 2.49
CA GLU A 213 8.22 6.59 3.88
C GLU A 213 6.80 6.02 3.98
N GLY A 214 5.91 6.42 3.06
CA GLY A 214 4.57 5.86 2.94
C GLY A 214 4.57 4.35 2.71
N ALA A 215 5.54 3.81 1.97
CA ALA A 215 5.67 2.36 1.79
C ALA A 215 6.02 1.63 3.11
N VAL A 216 6.87 2.21 3.95
CA VAL A 216 7.16 1.66 5.30
C VAL A 216 5.95 1.79 6.21
N HIS A 217 5.21 2.91 6.14
CA HIS A 217 3.97 3.09 6.88
C HIS A 217 2.88 2.08 6.49
N VAL A 218 2.83 1.67 5.23
CA VAL A 218 1.96 0.58 4.77
C VAL A 218 2.36 -0.75 5.41
N LEU A 219 3.65 -1.06 5.50
CA LEU A 219 4.11 -2.23 6.26
C LEU A 219 3.69 -2.13 7.73
N GLU A 220 3.87 -0.96 8.35
CA GLU A 220 3.47 -0.70 9.73
C GLU A 220 1.97 -0.95 9.94
N THR A 221 1.12 -0.56 8.99
CA THR A 221 -0.32 -0.81 9.02
C THR A 221 -0.63 -2.31 9.02
N ILE A 222 0.09 -3.11 8.22
CA ILE A 222 -0.05 -4.57 8.20
C ILE A 222 0.37 -5.17 9.54
N VAL A 223 1.49 -4.73 10.09
CA VAL A 223 1.96 -5.15 11.42
C VAL A 223 0.93 -4.80 12.50
N ALA A 224 0.29 -3.63 12.41
CA ALA A 224 -0.77 -3.19 13.31
C ALA A 224 -2.01 -4.12 13.27
N PHE A 225 -2.36 -4.71 12.11
CA PHE A 225 -3.40 -5.74 12.03
C PHE A 225 -3.04 -6.96 12.89
N HIS A 226 -1.79 -7.43 12.83
CA HIS A 226 -1.30 -8.55 13.66
C HIS A 226 -1.32 -8.20 15.14
N ALA A 227 -0.85 -7.00 15.50
CA ALA A 227 -0.85 -6.51 16.89
C ALA A 227 -2.28 -6.37 17.43
N SER A 228 -3.21 -5.87 16.64
CA SER A 228 -4.62 -5.72 16.98
C SER A 228 -5.28 -7.09 17.21
N HIS A 229 -5.08 -8.03 16.29
CA HIS A 229 -5.59 -9.39 16.43
C HIS A 229 -5.12 -10.06 17.73
N ALA A 230 -3.82 -9.96 18.04
CA ALA A 230 -3.24 -10.49 19.28
C ALA A 230 -3.84 -9.87 20.56
N ARG A 231 -4.47 -8.70 20.43
CA ARG A 231 -5.16 -7.95 21.49
C ARG A 231 -6.68 -8.03 21.37
N SER A 232 -7.20 -9.10 20.81
CA SER A 232 -8.67 -9.31 20.63
C SER A 232 -9.32 -8.19 19.83
N SER A 233 -8.65 -7.74 18.77
CA SER A 233 -9.09 -6.70 17.84
C SER A 233 -9.27 -5.31 18.45
N LEU A 234 -8.58 -5.02 19.54
CA LEU A 234 -8.51 -3.66 20.08
C LEU A 234 -7.78 -2.73 19.10
N TRP A 235 -8.14 -1.45 19.15
CA TRP A 235 -7.47 -0.42 18.38
C TRP A 235 -5.99 -0.34 18.73
N VAL A 236 -5.16 -0.28 17.71
CA VAL A 236 -3.71 -0.05 17.77
C VAL A 236 -3.42 1.25 17.04
N ASP A 237 -2.86 2.21 17.76
CA ASP A 237 -2.50 3.50 17.20
C ASP A 237 -1.21 3.42 16.38
N LEU A 238 -1.09 4.26 15.37
CA LEU A 238 0.09 4.45 14.55
C LEU A 238 0.68 5.85 14.81
N PRO A 239 2.01 6.00 14.80
CA PRO A 239 3.01 4.95 14.55
C PRO A 239 3.12 3.94 15.70
N LEU A 240 3.49 2.69 15.35
CA LEU A 240 3.74 1.63 16.32
C LEU A 240 4.91 1.98 17.24
N VAL A 241 4.81 1.56 18.48
CA VAL A 241 5.85 1.80 19.49
C VAL A 241 6.32 0.51 20.17
N GLY A 242 7.55 0.55 20.70
CA GLY A 242 8.09 -0.55 21.49
C GLY A 242 8.19 -1.87 20.72
N ALA A 243 7.78 -2.97 21.36
CA ALA A 243 7.91 -4.32 20.81
C ALA A 243 7.06 -4.59 19.56
N ASP A 244 6.01 -3.83 19.33
CA ASP A 244 5.16 -4.02 18.15
C ASP A 244 5.90 -3.75 16.84
N ARG A 245 6.89 -2.87 16.86
CA ARG A 245 7.74 -2.56 15.70
C ARG A 245 8.63 -3.72 15.26
N GLU A 246 8.87 -4.67 16.18
CA GLU A 246 9.67 -5.87 15.94
C GLU A 246 8.81 -7.10 15.63
N LEU A 247 7.48 -6.96 15.54
CA LEU A 247 6.62 -8.06 15.11
C LEU A 247 6.96 -8.46 13.67
N VAL A 248 7.28 -9.74 13.51
CA VAL A 248 7.66 -10.30 12.21
C VAL A 248 6.42 -10.70 11.44
N VAL A 249 6.28 -10.18 10.22
CA VAL A 249 5.26 -10.61 9.25
C VAL A 249 5.95 -11.39 8.14
N ASN A 250 5.68 -12.71 8.08
CA ASN A 250 6.28 -13.61 7.10
C ASN A 250 5.50 -13.58 5.77
N SER A 251 5.45 -12.44 5.12
CA SER A 251 4.59 -12.19 3.97
C SER A 251 5.28 -12.29 2.60
N GLY A 252 6.57 -12.65 2.55
CA GLY A 252 7.20 -12.86 1.26
C GLY A 252 8.67 -12.66 1.19
#